data_c2396ae8db249bba3a3637f7b50856fd
#
_entry.id   c2396ae8db249bba3a3637f7b50856fd
#
_cell.length_a   1.000
_cell.length_b   1.000
_cell.length_c   1.000
_cell.angle_alpha   90.00
_cell.angle_beta   90.00
_cell.angle_gamma   90.00
#
_symmetry.space_group_name_H-M   'P 1'
#
loop_
_entity.id
_entity.type
_entity.pdbx_description
1 polymer ?
#
loop_
_entity_poly.entity_id
_entity_poly.type
_entity_poly.pdbx_seq_one_letter_code
_entity_poly.pdbx_strand_id
1 'polypeptide(L)'
;MLNTGEILEKYLRGRMSMTDLANILGISPQYISSVVKNVKRPSKNFLDKFYMIFDVLDEDKKNIENYEKFRRLPENFQKEYLDLKVKENTNSYDKPEITKVPLKAIVESGLGNLNNLEKEEYINTTRAEYINDESFFIKIYSNELEPEFKNKDLVLIDPKSCADFYLLNNKLCILEYNDELFLRKIEYLKEIIILRCVNEKLNPIIITEANIDKLKCVGKVRQIIKYIE
;
A
#
# COMPACT_ATOMS: atom_id res chain seq x y z
N MET A 1 1.96 18.58 5.89
CA MET A 1 3.14 18.21 6.70
C MET A 1 3.35 19.34 7.71
N LEU A 2 3.21 19.04 9.00
CA LEU A 2 3.48 20.05 10.04
C LEU A 2 4.97 20.40 10.03
N ASN A 3 5.28 21.69 10.15
CA ASN A 3 6.66 22.14 10.23
C ASN A 3 7.19 22.02 11.68
N THR A 4 8.50 22.09 11.85
CA THR A 4 9.15 21.98 13.16
C THR A 4 8.59 22.98 14.16
N GLY A 5 8.38 24.24 13.75
CA GLY A 5 7.87 25.30 14.62
C GLY A 5 6.47 25.01 15.13
N GLU A 6 5.56 24.60 14.27
CA GLU A 6 4.17 24.23 14.62
C GLU A 6 4.14 23.09 15.65
N ILE A 7 5.01 22.10 15.48
CA ILE A 7 5.09 20.99 16.43
C ILE A 7 5.64 21.48 17.78
N LEU A 8 6.70 22.28 17.79
CA LEU A 8 7.24 22.84 19.04
C LEU A 8 6.20 23.71 19.76
N GLU A 9 5.47 24.56 19.05
CA GLU A 9 4.39 25.38 19.62
C GLU A 9 3.27 24.52 20.21
N LYS A 10 2.89 23.42 19.55
CA LYS A 10 1.90 22.47 20.06
C LYS A 10 2.24 21.98 21.48
N TYR A 11 3.50 21.66 21.74
CA TYR A 11 3.96 21.17 23.03
C TYR A 11 4.20 22.27 24.07
N LEU A 12 4.57 23.47 23.65
CA LEU A 12 4.76 24.64 24.53
C LEU A 12 3.42 25.23 24.99
N ARG A 13 2.41 25.18 24.13
CA ARG A 13 1.13 25.86 24.37
C ARG A 13 0.45 25.41 25.67
N GLY A 14 0.29 26.34 26.58
CA GLY A 14 -0.35 26.09 27.88
C GLY A 14 0.48 25.27 28.89
N ARG A 15 1.74 24.93 28.58
CA ARG A 15 2.61 24.14 29.45
C ARG A 15 3.82 24.92 29.90
N MET A 16 4.47 25.70 29.03
CA MET A 16 5.72 26.38 29.34
C MET A 16 5.96 27.54 28.37
N SER A 17 6.51 28.66 28.90
CA SER A 17 6.92 29.75 28.03
C SER A 17 8.27 29.46 27.33
N MET A 18 8.53 30.15 26.21
CA MET A 18 9.83 30.03 25.53
C MET A 18 11.00 30.50 26.43
N THR A 19 10.75 31.46 27.33
CA THR A 19 11.75 31.96 28.27
C THR A 19 12.09 30.90 29.32
N ASP A 20 11.07 30.22 29.87
CA ASP A 20 11.28 29.19 30.87
C ASP A 20 12.03 27.99 30.25
N LEU A 21 11.63 27.60 29.05
CA LEU A 21 12.35 26.54 28.30
C LEU A 21 13.81 26.93 28.04
N ALA A 22 14.06 28.19 27.69
CA ALA A 22 15.41 28.69 27.45
C ALA A 22 16.29 28.58 28.70
N ASN A 23 15.73 28.97 29.85
CA ASN A 23 16.41 28.87 31.16
C ASN A 23 16.72 27.42 31.52
N ILE A 24 15.76 26.49 31.33
CA ILE A 24 15.97 25.05 31.60
C ILE A 24 17.05 24.46 30.69
N LEU A 25 17.08 24.86 29.42
CA LEU A 25 18.01 24.34 28.45
C LEU A 25 19.39 25.02 28.47
N GLY A 26 19.53 26.15 29.15
CA GLY A 26 20.76 26.95 29.17
C GLY A 26 21.08 27.60 27.83
N ILE A 27 20.04 28.05 27.09
CA ILE A 27 20.15 28.67 25.76
C ILE A 27 19.39 30.02 25.74
N SER A 28 19.59 30.81 24.68
CA SER A 28 18.89 32.11 24.60
C SER A 28 17.42 31.93 24.15
N PRO A 29 16.48 32.72 24.69
CA PRO A 29 15.07 32.74 24.24
C PRO A 29 14.96 33.09 22.74
N GLN A 30 15.86 33.92 22.23
CA GLN A 30 15.93 34.27 20.80
C GLN A 30 16.22 33.05 19.89
N TYR A 31 17.03 32.12 20.39
CA TYR A 31 17.29 30.87 19.63
C TYR A 31 16.00 30.03 19.52
N ILE A 32 15.28 29.84 20.64
CA ILE A 32 14.02 29.11 20.63
C ILE A 32 13.00 29.77 19.71
N SER A 33 12.82 31.09 19.83
CA SER A 33 11.94 31.86 18.95
C SER A 33 12.31 31.71 17.48
N SER A 34 13.61 31.71 17.16
CA SER A 34 14.09 31.52 15.79
C SER A 34 13.81 30.11 15.25
N VAL A 35 13.86 29.08 16.10
CA VAL A 35 13.53 27.71 15.74
C VAL A 35 12.02 27.55 15.55
N VAL A 36 11.22 28.09 16.47
CA VAL A 36 9.75 28.05 16.39
C VAL A 36 9.23 28.78 15.16
N LYS A 37 9.84 29.92 14.80
CA LYS A 37 9.53 30.63 13.55
C LYS A 37 10.13 29.99 12.29
N ASN A 38 10.76 28.84 12.42
CA ASN A 38 11.46 28.14 11.34
C ASN A 38 12.56 28.97 10.62
N VAL A 39 13.08 30.01 11.27
CA VAL A 39 14.20 30.81 10.76
C VAL A 39 15.51 30.04 10.92
N LYS A 40 15.72 29.45 12.11
CA LYS A 40 16.88 28.60 12.39
C LYS A 40 16.49 27.12 12.47
N ARG A 41 17.40 26.27 12.07
CA ARG A 41 17.25 24.82 12.26
C ARG A 41 17.57 24.46 13.71
N PRO A 42 16.79 23.56 14.35
CA PRO A 42 17.12 23.07 15.66
C PRO A 42 18.42 22.25 15.64
N SER A 43 19.23 22.39 16.67
CA SER A 43 20.35 21.48 16.88
C SER A 43 19.84 20.12 17.39
N LYS A 44 20.60 19.06 17.14
CA LYS A 44 20.26 17.74 17.66
C LYS A 44 20.12 17.73 19.18
N ASN A 45 21.08 18.35 19.89
CA ASN A 45 21.05 18.46 21.34
C ASN A 45 19.82 19.20 21.87
N PHE A 46 19.33 20.24 21.15
CA PHE A 46 18.10 20.93 21.49
C PHE A 46 16.89 19.98 21.34
N LEU A 47 16.79 19.27 20.23
CA LEU A 47 15.69 18.34 19.98
C LEU A 47 15.67 17.20 21.01
N ASP A 48 16.81 16.60 21.30
CA ASP A 48 16.92 15.49 22.25
C ASP A 48 16.41 15.93 23.63
N LYS A 49 16.84 17.11 24.12
CA LYS A 49 16.38 17.67 25.39
C LYS A 49 14.89 18.05 25.35
N PHE A 50 14.42 18.65 24.26
CA PHE A 50 13.02 18.99 24.09
C PHE A 50 12.13 17.75 24.13
N TYR A 51 12.53 16.68 23.44
CA TYR A 51 11.81 15.40 23.43
C TYR A 51 11.69 14.80 24.83
N MET A 52 12.74 14.90 25.64
CA MET A 52 12.72 14.40 27.02
C MET A 52 11.81 15.26 27.95
N ILE A 53 11.82 16.58 27.80
CA ILE A 53 11.03 17.49 28.66
C ILE A 53 9.52 17.34 28.38
N PHE A 54 9.13 17.17 27.12
CA PHE A 54 7.73 17.21 26.72
C PHE A 54 7.15 15.82 26.40
N ASP A 55 7.91 14.77 26.52
CA ASP A 55 7.51 13.40 26.12
C ASP A 55 6.88 13.38 24.72
N VAL A 56 7.64 13.87 23.75
CA VAL A 56 7.16 14.07 22.39
C VAL A 56 6.84 12.74 21.73
N LEU A 57 5.67 12.63 21.12
CA LEU A 57 5.22 11.44 20.39
C LEU A 57 6.18 11.08 19.24
N ASP A 58 6.37 9.80 19.00
CA ASP A 58 7.29 9.32 17.96
C ASP A 58 6.88 9.77 16.55
N GLU A 59 5.59 9.93 16.30
CA GLU A 59 5.08 10.48 15.05
C GLU A 59 5.53 11.95 14.87
N ASP A 60 5.44 12.77 15.92
CA ASP A 60 5.88 14.16 15.88
C ASP A 60 7.40 14.29 15.74
N LYS A 61 8.18 13.40 16.38
CA LYS A 61 9.65 13.31 16.18
C LYS A 61 9.98 13.02 14.72
N LYS A 62 9.27 12.05 14.11
CA LYS A 62 9.43 11.69 12.70
C LYS A 62 9.04 12.83 11.76
N ASN A 63 7.98 13.57 12.09
CA ASN A 63 7.55 14.75 11.33
C ASN A 63 8.61 15.85 11.35
N ILE A 64 9.20 16.15 12.53
CA ILE A 64 10.31 17.10 12.67
C ILE A 64 11.50 16.66 11.81
N GLU A 65 11.91 15.40 11.91
CA GLU A 65 13.03 14.87 11.13
C GLU A 65 12.82 15.00 9.63
N ASN A 66 11.64 14.64 9.16
CA ASN A 66 11.28 14.74 7.74
C ASN A 66 11.25 16.19 7.26
N TYR A 67 10.70 17.11 8.05
CA TYR A 67 10.69 18.53 7.73
C TYR A 67 12.10 19.13 7.69
N GLU A 68 12.96 18.77 8.63
CA GLU A 68 14.35 19.25 8.63
C GLU A 68 15.18 18.64 7.51
N LYS A 69 14.90 17.41 7.07
CA LYS A 69 15.47 16.81 5.84
C LYS A 69 15.01 17.60 4.61
N PHE A 70 13.72 17.88 4.49
CA PHE A 70 13.17 18.67 3.39
C PHE A 70 13.83 20.05 3.29
N ARG A 71 14.02 20.76 4.41
CA ARG A 71 14.71 22.07 4.44
C ARG A 71 16.18 22.04 4.03
N ARG A 72 16.80 20.87 3.90
CA ARG A 72 18.18 20.70 3.41
C ARG A 72 18.26 20.59 1.90
N LEU A 73 17.14 20.32 1.25
CA LEU A 73 17.11 20.22 -0.21
C LEU A 73 17.34 21.59 -0.85
N PRO A 74 17.94 21.66 -2.03
CA PRO A 74 18.00 22.89 -2.83
C PRO A 74 16.58 23.41 -3.12
N GLU A 75 16.45 24.73 -3.27
CA GLU A 75 15.13 25.40 -3.42
C GLU A 75 14.31 24.87 -4.60
N ASN A 76 14.96 24.51 -5.72
CA ASN A 76 14.28 23.92 -6.85
C ASN A 76 13.61 22.58 -6.51
N PHE A 77 14.28 21.72 -5.75
CA PHE A 77 13.72 20.45 -5.29
C PHE A 77 12.62 20.65 -4.21
N GLN A 78 12.78 21.69 -3.36
CA GLN A 78 11.72 22.01 -2.40
C GLN A 78 10.43 22.45 -3.12
N LYS A 79 10.54 23.28 -4.17
CA LYS A 79 9.39 23.68 -4.99
C LYS A 79 8.73 22.50 -5.67
N GLU A 80 9.50 21.65 -6.35
CA GLU A 80 9.01 20.46 -7.02
C GLU A 80 8.28 19.52 -6.04
N TYR A 81 8.85 19.30 -4.85
CA TYR A 81 8.22 18.48 -3.80
C TYR A 81 6.89 19.09 -3.31
N LEU A 82 6.83 20.41 -3.14
CA LEU A 82 5.61 21.10 -2.74
C LEU A 82 4.56 21.05 -3.84
N ASP A 83 4.94 21.22 -5.10
CA ASP A 83 4.04 21.14 -6.25
C ASP A 83 3.45 19.73 -6.39
N LEU A 84 4.25 18.68 -6.16
CA LEU A 84 3.77 17.30 -6.13
C LEU A 84 2.78 17.09 -4.99
N LYS A 85 3.06 17.61 -3.78
CA LYS A 85 2.15 17.52 -2.63
C LYS A 85 0.87 18.32 -2.81
N VAL A 86 0.93 19.47 -3.47
CA VAL A 86 -0.27 20.25 -3.81
C VAL A 86 -1.13 19.45 -4.78
N LYS A 87 -0.55 18.80 -5.78
CA LYS A 87 -1.27 17.91 -6.70
C LYS A 87 -1.88 16.70 -5.98
N GLU A 88 -1.18 16.10 -5.03
CA GLU A 88 -1.73 15.03 -4.19
C GLU A 88 -2.93 15.52 -3.34
N ASN A 89 -2.88 16.73 -2.79
CA ASN A 89 -3.94 17.29 -1.93
C ASN A 89 -5.11 17.89 -2.73
N THR A 90 -4.91 18.37 -3.95
CA THR A 90 -6.00 18.86 -4.81
C THR A 90 -6.80 17.73 -5.43
N ASN A 91 -6.24 16.53 -5.54
CA ASN A 91 -6.96 15.32 -5.95
C ASN A 91 -7.90 14.76 -4.86
N SER A 92 -7.94 15.35 -3.66
CA SER A 92 -8.71 14.78 -2.53
C SER A 92 -10.20 15.14 -2.50
N TYR A 93 -10.73 15.88 -3.48
CA TYR A 93 -12.17 16.18 -3.62
C TYR A 93 -12.75 15.90 -5.01
N ASP A 94 -11.97 15.35 -5.93
CA ASP A 94 -12.53 14.79 -7.14
C ASP A 94 -13.34 13.54 -6.76
N LYS A 95 -14.59 13.51 -7.17
CA LYS A 95 -15.41 12.28 -7.07
C LYS A 95 -14.56 11.14 -7.60
N PRO A 96 -14.47 10.03 -6.86
CA PRO A 96 -13.65 8.90 -7.30
C PRO A 96 -14.03 8.56 -8.74
N GLU A 97 -13.05 8.63 -9.64
CA GLU A 97 -13.27 8.26 -11.04
C GLU A 97 -13.69 6.79 -11.07
N ILE A 98 -14.90 6.54 -11.52
CA ILE A 98 -15.43 5.19 -11.62
C ILE A 98 -15.00 4.63 -12.97
N THR A 99 -14.38 3.48 -12.94
CA THR A 99 -14.05 2.70 -14.14
C THR A 99 -14.87 1.42 -14.22
N LYS A 100 -15.14 0.96 -15.43
CA LYS A 100 -15.83 -0.30 -15.69
C LYS A 100 -14.78 -1.36 -16.01
N VAL A 101 -14.80 -2.45 -15.27
CA VAL A 101 -13.88 -3.57 -15.45
C VAL A 101 -14.70 -4.81 -15.78
N PRO A 102 -14.37 -5.56 -16.84
CA PRO A 102 -15.15 -6.73 -17.22
C PRO A 102 -15.07 -7.84 -16.16
N LEU A 103 -16.18 -8.52 -15.94
CA LEU A 103 -16.24 -9.79 -15.22
C LEU A 103 -16.02 -10.90 -16.22
N LYS A 104 -14.94 -11.69 -16.11
CA LYS A 104 -14.58 -12.72 -17.12
C LYS A 104 -14.87 -14.14 -16.69
N ALA A 105 -14.97 -14.39 -15.38
CA ALA A 105 -15.14 -15.76 -14.90
C ALA A 105 -15.93 -15.82 -13.58
N ILE A 106 -16.60 -16.94 -13.42
CA ILE A 106 -17.17 -17.41 -12.15
C ILE A 106 -16.34 -18.62 -11.77
N VAL A 107 -15.71 -18.59 -10.58
CA VAL A 107 -14.88 -19.70 -10.10
C VAL A 107 -15.72 -20.53 -9.15
N GLU A 108 -16.16 -21.70 -9.60
CA GLU A 108 -16.82 -22.73 -8.81
C GLU A 108 -15.79 -23.81 -8.46
N SER A 109 -15.66 -24.15 -7.20
CA SER A 109 -14.88 -25.31 -6.70
C SER A 109 -13.44 -25.43 -7.22
N GLY A 110 -12.70 -24.31 -7.34
CA GLY A 110 -11.31 -24.33 -7.77
C GLY A 110 -11.07 -24.59 -9.25
N LEU A 111 -12.09 -24.92 -10.01
CA LEU A 111 -12.09 -25.17 -11.44
C LEU A 111 -12.90 -24.08 -12.13
N GLY A 112 -12.26 -23.10 -12.71
CA GLY A 112 -12.91 -22.02 -13.45
C GLY A 112 -12.46 -22.02 -14.91
N ASN A 113 -13.40 -21.79 -15.81
CA ASN A 113 -13.08 -21.48 -17.20
C ASN A 113 -13.24 -19.98 -17.42
N LEU A 114 -12.23 -19.29 -17.90
CA LEU A 114 -12.24 -17.83 -18.10
C LEU A 114 -13.29 -17.31 -19.08
N ASN A 115 -13.99 -18.20 -19.78
CA ASN A 115 -14.88 -17.86 -20.88
C ASN A 115 -16.36 -18.21 -20.65
N ASN A 116 -16.80 -18.49 -19.43
CA ASN A 116 -18.13 -19.04 -19.17
C ASN A 116 -19.23 -18.02 -18.85
N LEU A 117 -19.08 -16.76 -19.23
CA LEU A 117 -20.18 -15.81 -19.11
C LEU A 117 -20.95 -15.75 -20.43
N GLU A 118 -22.22 -16.13 -20.40
CA GLU A 118 -23.14 -16.03 -21.54
C GLU A 118 -23.41 -14.57 -21.97
N LYS A 119 -23.10 -13.60 -21.09
CA LYS A 119 -23.24 -12.17 -21.33
C LYS A 119 -22.04 -11.41 -20.76
N GLU A 120 -21.63 -10.36 -21.46
CA GLU A 120 -20.63 -9.42 -20.93
C GLU A 120 -21.19 -8.67 -19.73
N GLU A 121 -20.62 -8.92 -18.56
CA GLU A 121 -20.89 -8.20 -17.33
C GLU A 121 -19.71 -7.30 -16.97
N TYR A 122 -20.02 -6.14 -16.40
CA TYR A 122 -19.02 -5.16 -15.96
C TYR A 122 -19.22 -4.77 -14.50
N ILE A 123 -18.15 -4.68 -13.78
CA ILE A 123 -18.12 -4.20 -12.39
C ILE A 123 -17.66 -2.75 -12.36
N ASN A 124 -18.45 -1.86 -11.76
CA ASN A 124 -18.03 -0.51 -11.49
C ASN A 124 -17.12 -0.49 -10.26
N THR A 125 -15.92 0.03 -10.42
CA THR A 125 -14.96 0.17 -9.31
C THR A 125 -14.27 1.52 -9.38
N THR A 126 -13.69 1.96 -8.27
CA THR A 126 -12.86 3.16 -8.25
C THR A 126 -11.61 2.93 -9.07
N ARG A 127 -11.29 3.88 -9.95
CA ARG A 127 -10.05 3.83 -10.74
C ARG A 127 -8.84 3.84 -9.82
N ALA A 128 -7.90 2.94 -10.09
CA ALA A 128 -6.63 2.85 -9.40
C ALA A 128 -5.50 2.63 -10.44
N GLU A 129 -4.29 3.07 -10.13
CA GLU A 129 -3.14 3.00 -11.04
C GLU A 129 -2.83 1.59 -11.56
N TYR A 130 -3.19 0.55 -10.78
CA TYR A 130 -3.00 -0.85 -11.16
C TYR A 130 -4.13 -1.42 -12.03
N ILE A 131 -5.18 -0.64 -12.33
CA ILE A 131 -6.26 -1.05 -13.24
C ILE A 131 -5.89 -0.59 -14.64
N ASN A 132 -5.77 -1.53 -15.55
CA ASN A 132 -5.46 -1.31 -16.95
C ASN A 132 -6.52 -1.94 -17.86
N ASP A 133 -6.39 -1.77 -19.16
CA ASP A 133 -7.32 -2.23 -20.20
C ASP A 133 -7.46 -3.76 -20.29
N GLU A 134 -6.51 -4.52 -19.73
CA GLU A 134 -6.56 -5.97 -19.68
C GLU A 134 -7.08 -6.50 -18.35
N SER A 135 -7.20 -5.63 -17.33
CA SER A 135 -7.69 -6.01 -15.99
C SER A 135 -9.12 -6.55 -16.06
N PHE A 136 -9.41 -7.55 -15.25
CA PHE A 136 -10.74 -8.13 -15.16
C PHE A 136 -11.06 -8.60 -13.74
N PHE A 137 -12.35 -8.73 -13.45
CA PHE A 137 -12.82 -9.37 -12.23
C PHE A 137 -13.13 -10.85 -12.47
N ILE A 138 -12.91 -11.62 -11.44
CA ILE A 138 -13.52 -12.95 -11.26
C ILE A 138 -14.43 -12.90 -10.04
N LYS A 139 -15.48 -13.72 -10.03
CA LYS A 139 -16.42 -13.88 -8.94
C LYS A 139 -16.26 -15.27 -8.34
N ILE A 140 -16.13 -15.32 -7.02
CA ILE A 140 -15.97 -16.58 -6.30
C ILE A 140 -17.34 -17.17 -5.99
N TYR A 141 -17.52 -18.44 -6.39
CA TYR A 141 -18.71 -19.24 -6.05
C TYR A 141 -18.27 -20.59 -5.44
N SER A 142 -17.42 -20.49 -4.41
CA SER A 142 -16.91 -21.68 -3.75
C SER A 142 -16.68 -21.39 -2.27
N ASN A 143 -16.96 -22.37 -1.44
CA ASN A 143 -16.62 -22.35 -0.01
C ASN A 143 -15.25 -22.99 0.26
N GLU A 144 -14.61 -23.57 -0.74
CA GLU A 144 -13.29 -24.21 -0.58
C GLU A 144 -12.17 -23.22 -0.28
N LEU A 145 -12.36 -21.96 -0.66
CA LEU A 145 -11.38 -20.89 -0.44
C LEU A 145 -11.59 -20.14 0.90
N GLU A 146 -12.56 -20.57 1.71
CA GLU A 146 -12.77 -20.02 3.05
C GLU A 146 -11.58 -20.35 3.99
N PRO A 147 -11.28 -19.47 4.95
CA PRO A 147 -11.99 -18.24 5.31
C PRO A 147 -11.59 -17.01 4.51
N GLU A 148 -10.55 -17.10 3.68
CA GLU A 148 -9.97 -15.95 2.99
C GLU A 148 -10.91 -15.36 1.95
N PHE A 149 -11.58 -16.20 1.16
CA PHE A 149 -12.60 -15.81 0.19
C PHE A 149 -13.95 -16.47 0.53
N LYS A 150 -14.99 -15.67 0.44
CA LYS A 150 -16.37 -16.13 0.61
C LYS A 150 -17.09 -16.18 -0.73
N ASN A 151 -18.19 -16.90 -0.74
CA ASN A 151 -19.10 -16.90 -1.87
C ASN A 151 -19.52 -15.46 -2.25
N LYS A 152 -19.51 -15.13 -3.53
CA LYS A 152 -19.78 -13.83 -4.16
C LYS A 152 -18.67 -12.76 -4.02
N ASP A 153 -17.57 -13.04 -3.34
CA ASP A 153 -16.43 -12.12 -3.37
C ASP A 153 -15.95 -11.89 -4.80
N LEU A 154 -15.55 -10.65 -5.10
CA LEU A 154 -14.98 -10.27 -6.38
C LEU A 154 -13.47 -10.08 -6.23
N VAL A 155 -12.72 -10.62 -7.16
CA VAL A 155 -11.25 -10.54 -7.17
C VAL A 155 -10.80 -9.86 -8.47
N LEU A 156 -10.10 -8.73 -8.33
CA LEU A 156 -9.52 -8.00 -9.45
C LEU A 156 -8.18 -8.63 -9.84
N ILE A 157 -8.06 -8.97 -11.10
CA ILE A 157 -6.90 -9.61 -11.71
C ILE A 157 -6.22 -8.65 -12.67
N ASP A 158 -4.89 -8.59 -12.57
CA ASP A 158 -4.03 -7.81 -13.47
C ASP A 158 -3.12 -8.77 -14.28
N PRO A 159 -3.42 -9.03 -15.55
CA PRO A 159 -2.61 -9.89 -16.40
C PRO A 159 -1.23 -9.31 -16.71
N LYS A 160 -1.10 -7.98 -16.81
CA LYS A 160 0.19 -7.31 -17.09
C LYS A 160 1.21 -7.48 -15.98
N SER A 161 0.77 -7.89 -14.79
CA SER A 161 1.65 -8.22 -13.68
C SER A 161 2.20 -9.63 -13.70
N CYS A 162 1.88 -10.43 -14.71
CA CYS A 162 2.51 -11.73 -14.91
C CYS A 162 3.96 -11.52 -15.36
N ALA A 163 4.86 -11.92 -14.50
CA ALA A 163 6.30 -11.86 -14.69
C ALA A 163 6.87 -13.26 -14.44
N ASP A 164 8.18 -13.38 -14.40
CA ASP A 164 8.84 -14.59 -13.95
C ASP A 164 8.32 -15.02 -12.58
N PHE A 165 8.12 -16.33 -12.39
CA PHE A 165 7.56 -16.89 -11.14
C PHE A 165 8.35 -16.50 -9.89
N TYR A 166 9.63 -16.26 -10.04
CA TYR A 166 10.49 -15.75 -8.97
C TYR A 166 10.01 -14.35 -8.47
N LEU A 167 9.57 -13.45 -9.37
CA LEU A 167 9.03 -12.13 -9.02
C LEU A 167 7.62 -12.21 -8.42
N LEU A 168 6.93 -13.32 -8.68
CA LEU A 168 5.61 -13.61 -8.12
C LEU A 168 5.67 -14.37 -6.79
N ASN A 169 6.86 -14.59 -6.24
CA ASN A 169 7.03 -15.27 -4.96
C ASN A 169 6.19 -14.59 -3.85
N ASN A 170 5.46 -15.40 -3.09
CA ASN A 170 4.52 -14.95 -2.06
C ASN A 170 3.35 -14.08 -2.57
N LYS A 171 3.08 -14.05 -3.88
CA LYS A 171 1.93 -13.34 -4.46
C LYS A 171 0.78 -14.30 -4.71
N LEU A 172 -0.44 -13.78 -4.55
CA LEU A 172 -1.66 -14.47 -4.91
C LEU A 172 -1.95 -14.22 -6.39
N CYS A 173 -2.13 -15.30 -7.16
CA CYS A 173 -2.30 -15.26 -8.61
C CYS A 173 -3.41 -16.21 -9.06
N ILE A 174 -3.99 -15.91 -10.21
CA ILE A 174 -4.72 -16.88 -10.99
C ILE A 174 -3.70 -17.58 -11.89
N LEU A 175 -3.67 -18.89 -11.82
CA LEU A 175 -2.73 -19.76 -12.51
C LEU A 175 -3.50 -20.80 -13.31
N GLU A 176 -3.03 -21.11 -14.49
CA GLU A 176 -3.47 -22.23 -15.32
C GLU A 176 -2.44 -23.35 -15.21
N TYR A 177 -2.89 -24.55 -14.85
CA TYR A 177 -2.04 -25.72 -14.79
C TYR A 177 -2.84 -26.95 -15.24
N ASN A 178 -2.36 -27.67 -16.26
CA ASN A 178 -3.05 -28.79 -16.91
C ASN A 178 -4.48 -28.40 -17.37
N ASP A 179 -4.64 -27.22 -17.98
CA ASP A 179 -5.90 -26.69 -18.50
C ASP A 179 -6.95 -26.36 -17.38
N GLU A 180 -6.53 -26.35 -16.14
CA GLU A 180 -7.35 -25.99 -14.99
C GLU A 180 -6.88 -24.66 -14.37
N LEU A 181 -7.83 -23.84 -13.91
CA LEU A 181 -7.56 -22.56 -13.28
C LEU A 181 -7.55 -22.66 -11.75
N PHE A 182 -6.53 -22.10 -11.15
CA PHE A 182 -6.34 -22.11 -9.71
C PHE A 182 -6.08 -20.70 -9.18
N LEU A 183 -6.74 -20.35 -8.09
CA LEU A 183 -6.38 -19.19 -7.28
C LEU A 183 -5.43 -19.66 -6.17
N ARG A 184 -4.14 -19.37 -6.32
CA ARG A 184 -3.09 -19.89 -5.42
C ARG A 184 -2.04 -18.82 -5.12
N LYS A 185 -1.42 -18.96 -3.97
CA LYS A 185 -0.20 -18.24 -3.61
C LYS A 185 1.00 -19.00 -4.11
N ILE A 186 1.89 -18.30 -4.81
CA ILE A 186 3.11 -18.87 -5.36
C ILE A 186 4.19 -18.88 -4.30
N GLU A 187 4.84 -20.02 -4.09
CA GLU A 187 6.07 -20.13 -3.30
C GLU A 187 7.15 -20.66 -4.22
N TYR A 188 8.12 -19.80 -4.56
CA TYR A 188 9.20 -20.14 -5.48
C TYR A 188 10.42 -20.63 -4.70
N LEU A 189 10.81 -21.87 -4.94
CA LEU A 189 11.98 -22.52 -4.34
C LEU A 189 12.87 -23.03 -5.48
N LYS A 190 13.88 -22.30 -5.81
CA LYS A 190 14.96 -22.59 -6.76
C LYS A 190 14.66 -23.59 -7.91
N GLU A 191 14.23 -24.83 -7.59
CA GLU A 191 13.99 -25.94 -8.53
C GLU A 191 12.52 -26.38 -8.57
N ILE A 192 11.68 -25.83 -7.67
CA ILE A 192 10.26 -26.17 -7.59
C ILE A 192 9.41 -24.93 -7.33
N ILE A 193 8.19 -24.98 -7.80
CA ILE A 193 7.16 -23.99 -7.49
C ILE A 193 6.07 -24.71 -6.68
N ILE A 194 5.71 -24.16 -5.53
CA ILE A 194 4.62 -24.66 -4.72
C ILE A 194 3.44 -23.70 -4.85
N LEU A 195 2.31 -24.19 -5.28
CA LEU A 195 1.06 -23.45 -5.40
C LEU A 195 0.23 -23.72 -4.15
N ARG A 196 0.30 -22.84 -3.16
CA ARG A 196 -0.45 -22.98 -1.91
C ARG A 196 -1.86 -22.45 -2.06
N CYS A 197 -2.82 -23.22 -1.57
CA CYS A 197 -4.17 -22.72 -1.39
C CYS A 197 -4.17 -21.71 -0.22
N VAL A 198 -5.05 -20.71 -0.31
CA VAL A 198 -5.34 -19.80 0.81
C VAL A 198 -6.03 -20.54 1.96
N ASN A 199 -6.79 -21.59 1.66
CA ASN A 199 -7.32 -22.53 2.64
C ASN A 199 -6.25 -23.60 2.93
N GLU A 200 -5.64 -23.52 4.10
CA GLU A 200 -4.57 -24.43 4.54
C GLU A 200 -4.99 -25.91 4.64
N LYS A 201 -6.30 -26.21 4.64
CA LYS A 201 -6.80 -27.58 4.65
C LYS A 201 -6.65 -28.27 3.29
N LEU A 202 -6.44 -27.50 2.22
CA LEU A 202 -6.24 -28.06 0.88
C LEU A 202 -4.76 -28.28 0.59
N ASN A 203 -4.45 -29.41 -0.03
CA ASN A 203 -3.07 -29.75 -0.36
C ASN A 203 -2.47 -28.76 -1.36
N PRO A 204 -1.20 -28.39 -1.20
CA PRO A 204 -0.47 -27.62 -2.20
C PRO A 204 -0.22 -28.45 -3.46
N ILE A 205 -0.14 -27.76 -4.62
CA ILE A 205 0.30 -28.37 -5.88
C ILE A 205 1.80 -28.08 -6.01
N ILE A 206 2.59 -29.13 -6.24
CA ILE A 206 4.04 -29.02 -6.40
C ILE A 206 4.37 -29.15 -7.90
N ILE A 207 5.01 -28.13 -8.45
CA ILE A 207 5.45 -28.04 -9.83
C ILE A 207 6.96 -28.21 -9.84
N THR A 208 7.44 -29.19 -10.56
CA THR A 208 8.88 -29.44 -10.80
C THR A 208 9.29 -28.91 -12.16
N GLU A 209 10.59 -28.85 -12.44
CA GLU A 209 11.11 -28.47 -13.75
C GLU A 209 10.48 -29.24 -14.91
N ALA A 210 10.19 -30.51 -14.72
CA ALA A 210 9.57 -31.36 -15.74
C ALA A 210 8.14 -30.96 -16.14
N ASN A 211 7.48 -30.14 -15.33
CA ASN A 211 6.08 -29.76 -15.56
C ASN A 211 5.86 -28.21 -15.55
N ILE A 212 6.94 -27.45 -15.50
CA ILE A 212 6.87 -25.98 -15.41
C ILE A 212 6.27 -25.34 -16.68
N ASP A 213 6.50 -25.94 -17.82
CA ASP A 213 5.96 -25.56 -19.14
C ASP A 213 4.43 -25.64 -19.21
N LYS A 214 3.80 -26.44 -18.35
CA LYS A 214 2.35 -26.54 -18.21
C LYS A 214 1.74 -25.48 -17.27
N LEU A 215 2.58 -24.73 -16.58
CA LEU A 215 2.13 -23.70 -15.65
C LEU A 215 2.18 -22.33 -16.32
N LYS A 216 1.04 -21.63 -16.32
CA LYS A 216 0.94 -20.24 -16.81
C LYS A 216 0.38 -19.33 -15.71
N CYS A 217 0.92 -18.14 -15.62
CA CYS A 217 0.31 -17.08 -14.83
C CYS A 217 -0.72 -16.33 -15.71
N VAL A 218 -1.98 -16.37 -15.32
CA VAL A 218 -3.06 -15.65 -15.99
C VAL A 218 -3.14 -14.21 -15.50
N GLY A 219 -2.84 -13.97 -14.21
CA GLY A 219 -2.80 -12.64 -13.65
C GLY A 219 -2.59 -12.63 -12.14
N LYS A 220 -2.08 -11.51 -11.66
CA LYS A 220 -1.87 -11.26 -10.24
C LYS A 220 -3.11 -10.64 -9.61
N VAL A 221 -3.48 -11.09 -8.43
CA VAL A 221 -4.53 -10.47 -7.62
C VAL A 221 -4.08 -9.09 -7.14
N ARG A 222 -4.91 -8.07 -7.40
CA ARG A 222 -4.67 -6.68 -6.98
C ARG A 222 -5.62 -6.20 -5.91
N GLN A 223 -6.86 -6.65 -5.96
CA GLN A 223 -7.90 -6.22 -5.04
C GLN A 223 -8.89 -7.35 -4.79
N ILE A 224 -9.44 -7.36 -3.59
CA ILE A 224 -10.53 -8.25 -3.21
C ILE A 224 -11.66 -7.37 -2.70
N ILE A 225 -12.85 -7.49 -3.29
CA ILE A 225 -14.06 -6.83 -2.83
C ILE A 225 -14.90 -7.89 -2.12
N LYS A 226 -15.00 -7.74 -0.80
CA LYS A 226 -15.75 -8.66 0.05
C LYS A 226 -17.24 -8.42 -0.08
N TYR A 227 -18.00 -9.47 -0.26
CA TYR A 227 -19.45 -9.41 -0.15
C TYR A 227 -19.85 -9.46 1.33
N ILE A 228 -20.61 -8.46 1.77
CA ILE A 228 -21.16 -8.39 3.14
C ILE A 228 -22.65 -8.68 3.00
N GLU A 229 -23.09 -9.75 3.66
CA GLU A 229 -24.52 -10.11 3.77
C GLU A 229 -25.24 -9.24 4.79
#